data_fe27481eb21899bad0f3f080e88c8aca
#
_entry.id   fe27481eb21899bad0f3f080e88c8aca
#
_cell.length_a   1.000
_cell.length_b   1.000
_cell.length_c   1.000
_cell.angle_alpha   90.00
_cell.angle_beta   90.00
_cell.angle_gamma   90.00
#
_symmetry.space_group_name_H-M   'P 1'
#
loop_
_entity.id
_entity.type
_entity.pdbx_description
1 polymer ?
#
loop_
_entity_poly.entity_id
_entity_poly.type
_entity_poly.pdbx_seq_one_letter_code
_entity_poly.pdbx_strand_id
1 'polypeptide(L)'
;QMCIRDSFIPDEKTIYPKSGFENLYAGNVGNKYEGLSRPGHFDGVLTVVNRLFQLIRPHTVIFGSKDIQQLFLIKNLILNKKYDIRIIEQNTKRTKTGLALSSRNKLLTKEGMKKAENIFKALLLVQNELEKSTNLIEIDNKAKSLLVSENIQLDYLEILDMNTFSPPQGDSKDFVIIIAVVIEGVRLIDNIRFKYEGIK
;
A
#
# COMPACT_ATOMS: atom_id res chain seq x y z
N GLN A 1 13.79 -1.91 -33.44
CA GLN A 1 14.30 -1.81 -32.06
C GLN A 1 14.05 -3.15 -31.37
N MET A 2 15.10 -3.87 -31.04
CA MET A 2 14.98 -5.07 -30.19
C MET A 2 14.67 -4.63 -28.77
N CYS A 3 13.52 -5.06 -28.23
CA CYS A 3 13.23 -4.90 -26.80
C CYS A 3 14.13 -5.86 -26.00
N ILE A 4 15.17 -5.34 -25.42
CA ILE A 4 16.05 -6.11 -24.53
C ILE A 4 15.37 -6.15 -23.17
N ARG A 5 15.12 -7.38 -22.65
CA ARG A 5 14.75 -7.61 -21.26
C ARG A 5 15.97 -8.12 -20.55
N ASP A 6 16.36 -7.43 -19.51
CA ASP A 6 17.52 -7.79 -18.72
C ASP A 6 17.16 -7.84 -17.23
N SER A 7 17.97 -8.57 -16.45
CA SER A 7 17.81 -8.69 -15.01
C SER A 7 19.05 -8.11 -14.33
N PHE A 8 18.85 -7.06 -13.52
CA PHE A 8 19.88 -6.52 -12.65
C PHE A 8 19.89 -7.30 -11.34
N ILE A 9 20.97 -8.02 -11.08
CA ILE A 9 21.14 -8.87 -9.89
C ILE A 9 22.39 -8.40 -9.12
N PRO A 10 22.26 -7.31 -8.33
CA PRO A 10 23.38 -6.79 -7.56
C PRO A 10 23.69 -7.68 -6.36
N ASP A 11 24.95 -7.69 -5.95
CA ASP A 11 25.34 -8.20 -4.65
C ASP A 11 25.08 -7.18 -3.53
N GLU A 12 25.19 -7.62 -2.28
CA GLU A 12 24.98 -6.78 -1.12
C GLU A 12 25.94 -5.58 -1.08
N LYS A 13 27.21 -5.76 -1.48
CA LYS A 13 28.24 -4.72 -1.48
C LYS A 13 27.95 -3.63 -2.52
N THR A 14 27.33 -3.99 -3.62
CA THR A 14 26.90 -3.06 -4.66
C THR A 14 25.77 -2.16 -4.14
N ILE A 15 24.82 -2.73 -3.41
CA ILE A 15 23.70 -1.99 -2.81
C ILE A 15 24.16 -1.19 -1.58
N TYR A 16 24.93 -1.81 -0.69
CA TYR A 16 25.41 -1.23 0.56
C TYR A 16 26.95 -1.14 0.59
N PRO A 17 27.55 -0.24 -0.20
CA PRO A 17 29.00 -0.06 -0.18
C PRO A 17 29.43 0.50 1.18
N LYS A 18 30.69 0.25 1.56
CA LYS A 18 31.26 0.74 2.84
C LYS A 18 31.21 2.28 3.00
N SER A 19 31.12 3.00 1.90
CA SER A 19 31.03 4.47 1.87
C SER A 19 30.22 4.92 0.66
N GLY A 20 29.68 6.13 0.72
CA GLY A 20 29.03 6.74 -0.43
C GLY A 20 27.59 6.29 -0.70
N PHE A 21 26.91 5.70 0.28
CA PHE A 21 25.46 5.52 0.21
C PHE A 21 24.77 6.26 1.37
N GLU A 22 23.52 6.61 1.15
CA GLU A 22 22.72 7.40 2.07
C GLU A 22 21.63 6.52 2.69
N ASN A 23 21.58 6.43 4.01
CA ASN A 23 20.45 5.89 4.73
C ASN A 23 19.30 6.89 4.70
N LEU A 24 18.13 6.46 4.25
CA LEU A 24 16.97 7.30 4.16
C LEU A 24 15.96 6.97 5.26
N TYR A 25 15.24 7.98 5.71
CA TYR A 25 14.21 7.87 6.71
C TYR A 25 12.85 8.18 6.07
N ALA A 26 11.89 7.30 6.33
CA ALA A 26 10.53 7.44 5.80
C ALA A 26 9.66 8.45 6.59
N GLY A 27 10.19 8.98 7.67
CA GLY A 27 9.52 9.98 8.49
C GLY A 27 8.25 9.44 9.17
N ASN A 28 7.35 10.36 9.54
CA ASN A 28 6.14 10.02 10.31
C ASN A 28 5.22 9.03 9.59
N VAL A 29 5.08 9.15 8.26
CA VAL A 29 4.26 8.20 7.48
C VAL A 29 4.86 6.81 7.53
N GLY A 30 6.20 6.69 7.47
CA GLY A 30 6.89 5.42 7.53
C GLY A 30 6.78 4.68 8.87
N ASN A 31 6.34 5.36 9.93
CA ASN A 31 6.18 4.79 11.28
C ASN A 31 4.73 4.45 11.63
N LYS A 32 3.78 4.66 10.71
CA LYS A 32 2.35 4.34 10.89
C LYS A 32 1.98 3.10 10.10
N TYR A 33 0.83 2.52 10.40
CA TYR A 33 0.22 1.41 9.67
C TYR A 33 1.18 0.23 9.44
N GLU A 34 1.60 -0.04 8.21
CA GLU A 34 2.59 -1.10 7.93
C GLU A 34 3.94 -0.85 8.60
N GLY A 35 4.34 0.41 8.74
CA GLY A 35 5.58 0.76 9.43
C GLY A 35 5.54 0.50 10.93
N LEU A 36 4.36 0.62 11.57
CA LEU A 36 4.18 0.27 12.97
C LEU A 36 4.36 -1.25 13.19
N SER A 37 3.79 -2.05 12.29
CA SER A 37 3.91 -3.52 12.34
C SER A 37 5.30 -4.03 11.94
N ARG A 38 6.09 -3.22 11.24
CA ARG A 38 7.42 -3.56 10.70
C ARG A 38 8.38 -2.38 10.90
N PRO A 39 8.84 -2.10 12.13
CA PRO A 39 9.73 -0.97 12.42
C PRO A 39 10.98 -0.94 11.52
N GLY A 40 11.32 0.23 10.96
CA GLY A 40 12.46 0.42 10.05
C GLY A 40 12.29 -0.11 8.63
N HIS A 41 11.18 -0.80 8.34
CA HIS A 41 10.96 -1.39 7.01
C HIS A 41 11.00 -0.36 5.89
N PHE A 42 10.29 0.75 6.04
CA PHE A 42 10.22 1.77 4.99
C PHE A 42 11.51 2.57 4.85
N ASP A 43 12.29 2.72 5.92
CA ASP A 43 13.65 3.29 5.84
C ASP A 43 14.52 2.40 4.95
N GLY A 44 14.49 1.08 5.17
CA GLY A 44 15.20 0.13 4.33
C GLY A 44 14.71 0.15 2.88
N VAL A 45 13.39 0.20 2.65
CA VAL A 45 12.81 0.29 1.30
C VAL A 45 13.29 1.55 0.57
N LEU A 46 13.19 2.72 1.20
CA LEU A 46 13.62 3.98 0.58
C LEU A 46 15.13 3.98 0.31
N THR A 47 15.93 3.47 1.23
CA THR A 47 17.38 3.36 1.08
C THR A 47 17.75 2.49 -0.13
N VAL A 48 17.16 1.29 -0.23
CA VAL A 48 17.42 0.36 -1.34
C VAL A 48 16.92 0.92 -2.67
N VAL A 49 15.70 1.46 -2.71
CA VAL A 49 15.12 2.02 -3.94
C VAL A 49 15.91 3.23 -4.43
N ASN A 50 16.32 4.11 -3.52
CA ASN A 50 17.18 5.24 -3.85
C ASN A 50 18.50 4.78 -4.47
N ARG A 51 19.12 3.75 -3.88
CA ARG A 51 20.35 3.18 -4.40
C ARG A 51 20.16 2.57 -5.79
N LEU A 52 19.08 1.85 -6.02
CA LEU A 52 18.73 1.31 -7.32
C LEU A 52 18.52 2.42 -8.37
N PHE A 53 17.87 3.52 -8.01
CA PHE A 53 17.72 4.67 -8.91
C PHE A 53 19.07 5.30 -9.28
N GLN A 54 19.98 5.40 -8.34
CA GLN A 54 21.34 5.91 -8.60
C GLN A 54 22.16 5.00 -9.53
N LEU A 55 22.04 3.67 -9.36
CA LEU A 55 22.79 2.68 -10.14
C LEU A 55 22.22 2.52 -11.54
N ILE A 56 20.90 2.38 -11.67
CA ILE A 56 20.21 2.05 -12.93
C ILE A 56 19.89 3.31 -13.73
N ARG A 57 19.63 4.44 -13.06
CA ARG A 57 19.19 5.71 -13.65
C ARG A 57 17.99 5.54 -14.61
N PRO A 58 16.89 4.93 -14.13
CA PRO A 58 15.76 4.65 -14.99
C PRO A 58 15.02 5.94 -15.36
N HIS A 59 14.48 6.01 -16.59
CA HIS A 59 13.54 7.06 -16.99
C HIS A 59 12.12 6.77 -16.50
N THR A 60 11.80 5.49 -16.35
CA THR A 60 10.47 5.05 -15.91
C THR A 60 10.59 3.89 -14.95
N VAL A 61 9.79 3.92 -13.89
CA VAL A 61 9.67 2.84 -12.91
C VAL A 61 8.22 2.40 -12.76
N ILE A 62 8.00 1.13 -12.47
CA ILE A 62 6.67 0.55 -12.30
C ILE A 62 6.55 0.01 -10.87
N PHE A 63 5.55 0.48 -10.13
CA PHE A 63 5.25 -0.02 -8.79
C PHE A 63 3.78 -0.45 -8.69
N GLY A 64 3.54 -1.52 -7.93
CA GLY A 64 2.19 -2.01 -7.65
C GLY A 64 1.48 -1.15 -6.61
N SER A 65 0.20 -0.81 -6.86
CA SER A 65 -0.64 -0.06 -5.92
C SER A 65 -1.09 -0.89 -4.70
N LYS A 66 -0.84 -2.20 -4.70
CA LYS A 66 -1.15 -3.05 -3.55
C LYS A 66 -0.45 -2.57 -2.27
N ASP A 67 0.82 -2.22 -2.36
CA ASP A 67 1.61 -1.68 -1.26
C ASP A 67 1.56 -0.14 -1.30
N ILE A 68 0.36 0.42 -1.10
CA ILE A 68 0.05 1.83 -1.36
C ILE A 68 0.86 2.80 -0.49
N GLN A 69 1.15 2.46 0.76
CA GLN A 69 2.01 3.25 1.64
C GLN A 69 3.44 3.31 1.10
N GLN A 70 3.98 2.19 0.63
CA GLN A 70 5.27 2.13 -0.04
C GLN A 70 5.28 3.00 -1.31
N LEU A 71 4.25 2.89 -2.14
CA LEU A 71 4.10 3.68 -3.35
C LEU A 71 4.09 5.19 -3.05
N PHE A 72 3.34 5.62 -2.02
CA PHE A 72 3.31 7.00 -1.55
C PHE A 72 4.71 7.50 -1.15
N LEU A 73 5.42 6.72 -0.34
CA LEU A 73 6.76 7.07 0.13
C LEU A 73 7.78 7.14 -1.02
N ILE A 74 7.70 6.24 -2.00
CA ILE A 74 8.57 6.26 -3.19
C ILE A 74 8.27 7.48 -4.08
N LYS A 75 6.99 7.87 -4.24
CA LYS A 75 6.64 9.10 -4.94
C LYS A 75 7.27 10.33 -4.28
N ASN A 76 7.19 10.40 -2.95
CA ASN A 76 7.82 11.48 -2.20
C ASN A 76 9.35 11.46 -2.31
N LEU A 77 9.98 10.28 -2.35
CA LEU A 77 11.41 10.14 -2.60
C LEU A 77 11.79 10.76 -3.96
N ILE A 78 11.05 10.41 -5.03
CA ILE A 78 11.29 10.94 -6.39
C ILE A 78 11.18 12.46 -6.40
N LEU A 79 10.13 13.01 -5.79
CA LEU A 79 9.90 14.46 -5.71
C LEU A 79 10.99 15.18 -4.89
N ASN A 80 11.29 14.70 -3.70
CA ASN A 80 12.23 15.31 -2.78
C ASN A 80 13.69 15.28 -3.31
N LYS A 81 14.06 14.19 -3.99
CA LYS A 81 15.37 14.05 -4.63
C LYS A 81 15.44 14.70 -6.02
N LYS A 82 14.30 15.24 -6.51
CA LYS A 82 14.18 15.84 -7.85
C LYS A 82 14.66 14.90 -8.96
N TYR A 83 14.35 13.61 -8.84
CA TYR A 83 14.64 12.64 -9.90
C TYR A 83 13.75 12.87 -11.10
N ASP A 84 14.34 12.88 -12.30
CA ASP A 84 13.61 12.87 -13.57
C ASP A 84 13.18 11.43 -13.90
N ILE A 85 12.28 10.89 -13.06
CA ILE A 85 11.78 9.52 -13.15
C ILE A 85 10.25 9.56 -13.22
N ARG A 86 9.70 9.01 -14.32
CA ARG A 86 8.28 8.78 -14.44
C ARG A 86 7.88 7.53 -13.67
N ILE A 87 6.89 7.64 -12.79
CA ILE A 87 6.32 6.49 -12.08
C ILE A 87 5.02 6.02 -12.78
N ILE A 88 4.92 4.71 -13.01
CA ILE A 88 3.72 4.04 -13.49
C ILE A 88 3.17 3.20 -12.35
N GLU A 89 1.93 3.46 -11.98
CA GLU A 89 1.21 2.69 -10.96
C GLU A 89 0.52 1.49 -11.60
N GLN A 90 0.86 0.29 -11.16
CA GLN A 90 0.20 -0.91 -11.61
C GLN A 90 -0.91 -1.29 -10.63
N ASN A 91 -2.14 -1.37 -11.11
CA ASN A 91 -3.29 -1.75 -10.31
C ASN A 91 -3.11 -3.12 -9.63
N THR A 92 -3.65 -3.24 -8.42
CA THR A 92 -3.66 -4.48 -7.66
C THR A 92 -4.33 -5.60 -8.46
N LYS A 93 -3.58 -6.66 -8.72
CA LYS A 93 -4.13 -7.89 -9.31
C LYS A 93 -4.99 -8.61 -8.29
N ARG A 94 -6.20 -9.03 -8.70
CA ARG A 94 -7.17 -9.70 -7.82
C ARG A 94 -7.65 -11.02 -8.42
N THR A 95 -8.14 -11.90 -7.55
CA THR A 95 -8.94 -13.06 -7.97
C THR A 95 -10.28 -12.60 -8.54
N LYS A 96 -11.07 -13.53 -9.10
CA LYS A 96 -12.45 -13.26 -9.54
C LYS A 96 -13.36 -12.79 -8.39
N THR A 97 -13.04 -13.18 -7.16
CA THR A 97 -13.78 -12.85 -5.93
C THR A 97 -13.29 -11.55 -5.26
N GLY A 98 -12.30 -10.87 -5.88
CA GLY A 98 -11.79 -9.59 -5.40
C GLY A 98 -10.55 -9.67 -4.50
N LEU A 99 -10.15 -10.87 -4.02
CA LEU A 99 -8.98 -11.00 -3.15
C LEU A 99 -7.70 -10.55 -3.87
N ALA A 100 -6.97 -9.63 -3.25
CA ALA A 100 -5.67 -9.16 -3.75
C ALA A 100 -4.66 -10.31 -3.80
N LEU A 101 -3.98 -10.47 -4.93
CA LEU A 101 -2.97 -11.51 -5.09
C LEU A 101 -1.72 -11.19 -4.28
N SER A 102 -1.29 -12.16 -3.48
CA SER A 102 -0.10 -12.09 -2.64
C SER A 102 0.54 -13.47 -2.52
N SER A 103 1.88 -13.51 -2.38
CA SER A 103 2.58 -14.75 -2.02
C SER A 103 2.11 -15.32 -0.68
N ARG A 104 1.66 -14.47 0.24
CA ARG A 104 1.14 -14.86 1.55
C ARG A 104 -0.19 -15.63 1.46
N ASN A 105 -0.95 -15.47 0.38
CA ASN A 105 -2.20 -16.24 0.19
C ASN A 105 -1.95 -17.76 0.19
N LYS A 106 -0.74 -18.19 -0.23
CA LYS A 106 -0.35 -19.61 -0.22
C LYS A 106 -0.19 -20.20 1.19
N LEU A 107 -0.12 -19.35 2.22
CA LEU A 107 -0.01 -19.76 3.62
C LEU A 107 -1.38 -20.01 4.27
N LEU A 108 -2.46 -19.65 3.60
CA LEU A 108 -3.83 -19.84 4.08
C LEU A 108 -4.37 -21.21 3.66
N THR A 109 -5.23 -21.75 4.50
CA THR A 109 -6.09 -22.89 4.13
C THR A 109 -7.13 -22.46 3.07
N LYS A 110 -7.87 -23.41 2.51
CA LYS A 110 -9.01 -23.10 1.62
C LYS A 110 -10.07 -22.25 2.33
N GLU A 111 -10.30 -22.52 3.61
CA GLU A 111 -11.24 -21.74 4.43
C GLU A 111 -10.70 -20.32 4.69
N GLY A 112 -9.43 -20.19 5.07
CA GLY A 112 -8.77 -18.90 5.24
C GLY A 112 -8.78 -18.06 3.96
N MET A 113 -8.58 -18.69 2.79
CA MET A 113 -8.71 -18.02 1.49
C MET A 113 -10.13 -17.47 1.26
N LYS A 114 -11.17 -18.26 1.61
CA LYS A 114 -12.57 -17.80 1.51
C LYS A 114 -12.86 -16.66 2.46
N LYS A 115 -12.37 -16.71 3.70
CA LYS A 115 -12.46 -15.60 4.66
C LYS A 115 -11.76 -14.35 4.14
N ALA A 116 -10.58 -14.49 3.51
CA ALA A 116 -9.81 -13.37 2.98
C ALA A 116 -10.54 -12.57 1.86
N GLU A 117 -11.53 -13.18 1.17
CA GLU A 117 -12.37 -12.48 0.19
C GLU A 117 -13.18 -11.33 0.84
N ASN A 118 -13.48 -11.45 2.14
CA ASN A 118 -14.22 -10.41 2.86
C ASN A 118 -13.41 -9.13 3.11
N ILE A 119 -12.09 -9.17 2.95
CA ILE A 119 -11.24 -7.97 3.00
C ILE A 119 -11.69 -6.97 1.92
N PHE A 120 -11.81 -7.44 0.67
CA PHE A 120 -12.23 -6.57 -0.43
C PHE A 120 -13.68 -6.13 -0.32
N LYS A 121 -14.57 -7.00 0.20
CA LYS A 121 -15.96 -6.64 0.49
C LYS A 121 -16.05 -5.52 1.53
N ALA A 122 -15.22 -5.59 2.58
CA ALA A 122 -15.16 -4.52 3.59
C ALA A 122 -14.69 -3.19 2.99
N LEU A 123 -13.67 -3.21 2.13
CA LEU A 123 -13.20 -2.01 1.43
C LEU A 123 -14.30 -1.40 0.54
N LEU A 124 -15.01 -2.24 -0.23
CA LEU A 124 -16.12 -1.78 -1.08
C LEU A 124 -17.29 -1.26 -0.26
N LEU A 125 -17.59 -1.87 0.89
CA LEU A 125 -18.61 -1.39 1.82
C LEU A 125 -18.27 0.02 2.29
N VAL A 126 -17.05 0.24 2.75
CA VAL A 126 -16.58 1.56 3.20
C VAL A 126 -16.69 2.58 2.07
N GLN A 127 -16.20 2.25 0.87
CA GLN A 127 -16.29 3.14 -0.29
C GLN A 127 -17.74 3.52 -0.60
N ASN A 128 -18.64 2.53 -0.74
CA ASN A 128 -20.03 2.75 -1.09
C ASN A 128 -20.81 3.55 -0.03
N GLU A 129 -20.46 3.37 1.24
CA GLU A 129 -21.10 4.13 2.33
C GLU A 129 -20.58 5.57 2.38
N LEU A 130 -19.30 5.80 2.09
CA LEU A 130 -18.73 7.15 1.98
C LEU A 130 -19.39 7.98 0.86
N GLU A 131 -19.83 7.35 -0.22
CA GLU A 131 -20.57 8.02 -1.29
C GLU A 131 -21.98 8.44 -0.87
N LYS A 132 -22.53 7.82 0.19
CA LYS A 132 -23.92 8.07 0.66
C LYS A 132 -23.97 8.89 1.95
N SER A 133 -22.96 8.80 2.79
CA SER A 133 -22.96 9.38 4.13
C SER A 133 -21.54 9.78 4.54
N THR A 134 -21.47 10.85 5.34
CA THR A 134 -20.21 11.31 5.97
C THR A 134 -20.06 10.81 7.40
N ASN A 135 -20.94 9.95 7.88
CA ASN A 135 -20.84 9.39 9.23
C ASN A 135 -19.78 8.28 9.29
N LEU A 136 -18.52 8.69 9.43
CA LEU A 136 -17.36 7.78 9.45
C LEU A 136 -17.45 6.72 10.56
N ILE A 137 -18.06 7.05 11.71
CA ILE A 137 -18.19 6.11 12.83
C ILE A 137 -19.12 4.96 12.45
N GLU A 138 -20.25 5.26 11.82
CA GLU A 138 -21.20 4.24 11.38
C GLU A 138 -20.60 3.33 10.30
N ILE A 139 -19.89 3.93 9.35
CA ILE A 139 -19.21 3.21 8.27
C ILE A 139 -18.15 2.25 8.83
N ASP A 140 -17.32 2.74 9.74
CA ASP A 140 -16.29 1.95 10.41
C ASP A 140 -16.89 0.77 11.18
N ASN A 141 -17.97 1.02 11.94
CA ASN A 141 -18.67 -0.03 12.68
C ASN A 141 -19.27 -1.11 11.77
N LYS A 142 -19.86 -0.74 10.63
CA LYS A 142 -20.40 -1.69 9.64
C LYS A 142 -19.29 -2.58 9.07
N ALA A 143 -18.17 -1.99 8.67
CA ALA A 143 -17.03 -2.72 8.13
C ALA A 143 -16.40 -3.66 9.17
N LYS A 144 -16.23 -3.20 10.41
CA LYS A 144 -15.74 -4.01 11.53
C LYS A 144 -16.67 -5.18 11.84
N SER A 145 -17.98 -4.95 11.85
CA SER A 145 -18.98 -6.00 12.09
C SER A 145 -18.90 -7.12 11.02
N LEU A 146 -18.69 -6.76 9.76
CA LEU A 146 -18.48 -7.74 8.69
C LEU A 146 -17.25 -8.62 8.95
N LEU A 147 -16.13 -8.02 9.35
CA LEU A 147 -14.89 -8.75 9.59
C LEU A 147 -14.97 -9.63 10.85
N VAL A 148 -15.57 -9.12 11.94
CA VAL A 148 -15.77 -9.87 13.18
C VAL A 148 -16.66 -11.09 12.97
N SER A 149 -17.75 -10.98 12.20
CA SER A 149 -18.64 -12.10 11.91
C SER A 149 -17.95 -13.26 11.18
N GLU A 150 -16.84 -13.00 10.50
CA GLU A 150 -16.04 -13.98 9.78
C GLU A 150 -14.81 -14.47 10.60
N ASN A 151 -14.71 -14.08 11.87
CA ASN A 151 -13.53 -14.36 12.72
C ASN A 151 -12.21 -13.86 12.10
N ILE A 152 -12.23 -12.68 11.52
CA ILE A 152 -11.07 -11.99 10.98
C ILE A 152 -10.58 -11.00 12.02
N GLN A 153 -9.33 -11.10 12.42
CA GLN A 153 -8.71 -10.12 13.32
C GLN A 153 -8.33 -8.87 12.52
N LEU A 154 -9.00 -7.76 12.78
CA LEU A 154 -8.66 -6.47 12.20
C LEU A 154 -7.46 -5.86 12.95
N ASP A 155 -6.44 -5.43 12.22
CA ASP A 155 -5.30 -4.67 12.73
C ASP A 155 -5.57 -3.16 12.57
N TYR A 156 -5.87 -2.73 11.34
CA TYR A 156 -6.37 -1.37 11.09
C TYR A 156 -7.31 -1.33 9.86
N LEU A 157 -8.20 -0.34 9.87
CA LEU A 157 -9.00 0.09 8.73
C LEU A 157 -9.05 1.62 8.77
N GLU A 158 -8.45 2.28 7.78
CA GLU A 158 -8.30 3.73 7.78
C GLU A 158 -8.65 4.33 6.43
N ILE A 159 -9.23 5.53 6.47
CA ILE A 159 -9.50 6.35 5.30
C ILE A 159 -8.49 7.50 5.32
N LEU A 160 -7.71 7.64 4.26
CA LEU A 160 -6.63 8.61 4.17
C LEU A 160 -6.73 9.44 2.89
N ASP A 161 -6.24 10.67 2.96
CA ASP A 161 -5.97 11.51 1.79
C ASP A 161 -4.71 11.01 1.09
N MET A 162 -4.78 10.78 -0.21
CA MET A 162 -3.67 10.27 -1.02
C MET A 162 -2.52 11.26 -1.19
N ASN A 163 -2.75 12.56 -0.96
CA ASN A 163 -1.70 13.58 -1.11
C ASN A 163 -0.84 13.70 0.15
N THR A 164 -1.44 13.43 1.32
CA THR A 164 -0.78 13.63 2.62
C THR A 164 -0.53 12.33 3.37
N PHE A 165 -1.22 11.24 3.00
CA PHE A 165 -1.27 9.96 3.70
C PHE A 165 -1.64 10.11 5.19
N SER A 166 -2.59 11.00 5.45
CA SER A 166 -3.15 11.32 6.77
C SER A 166 -4.67 11.38 6.71
N PRO A 167 -5.36 11.43 7.86
CA PRO A 167 -6.82 11.57 7.89
C PRO A 167 -7.27 12.71 6.98
N PRO A 168 -8.38 12.53 6.23
CA PRO A 168 -8.87 13.53 5.28
C PRO A 168 -9.24 14.84 5.96
N GLN A 169 -9.05 15.94 5.25
CA GLN A 169 -9.52 17.27 5.62
C GLN A 169 -10.62 17.73 4.65
N GLY A 170 -11.29 18.85 4.95
CA GLY A 170 -12.47 19.29 4.22
C GLY A 170 -12.32 19.53 2.72
N ASP A 171 -11.09 19.70 2.22
CA ASP A 171 -10.76 19.89 0.80
C ASP A 171 -10.18 18.63 0.11
N SER A 172 -10.05 17.55 0.84
CA SER A 172 -9.57 16.26 0.30
C SER A 172 -10.51 15.73 -0.78
N LYS A 173 -9.94 15.29 -1.92
CA LYS A 173 -10.70 14.76 -3.07
C LYS A 173 -10.20 13.40 -3.55
N ASP A 174 -8.99 13.01 -3.18
CA ASP A 174 -8.37 11.75 -3.59
C ASP A 174 -8.08 10.93 -2.35
N PHE A 175 -8.81 9.83 -2.19
CA PHE A 175 -8.83 9.04 -0.98
C PHE A 175 -8.29 7.64 -1.22
N VAL A 176 -7.72 7.07 -0.18
CA VAL A 176 -7.44 5.65 -0.10
C VAL A 176 -8.00 5.08 1.19
N ILE A 177 -8.67 3.94 1.08
CA ILE A 177 -9.03 3.10 2.22
C ILE A 177 -7.96 2.03 2.31
N ILE A 178 -7.30 1.94 3.44
CA ILE A 178 -6.28 0.93 3.72
C ILE A 178 -6.77 -0.01 4.82
N ILE A 179 -6.48 -1.30 4.66
CA ILE A 179 -6.84 -2.32 5.65
C ILE A 179 -5.69 -3.29 5.87
N ALA A 180 -5.51 -3.71 7.11
CA ALA A 180 -4.70 -4.86 7.47
C ALA A 180 -5.48 -5.78 8.40
N VAL A 181 -5.40 -7.06 8.14
CA VAL A 181 -6.07 -8.11 8.92
C VAL A 181 -5.13 -9.29 9.15
N VAL A 182 -5.45 -10.09 10.17
CA VAL A 182 -4.79 -11.38 10.42
C VAL A 182 -5.84 -12.50 10.28
N ILE A 183 -5.55 -13.48 9.43
CA ILE A 183 -6.36 -14.67 9.18
C ILE A 183 -5.44 -15.88 9.33
N GLU A 184 -5.78 -16.81 10.21
CA GLU A 184 -4.95 -18.00 10.49
C GLU A 184 -3.47 -17.67 10.81
N GLY A 185 -3.23 -16.54 11.50
CA GLY A 185 -1.89 -16.03 11.81
C GLY A 185 -1.16 -15.37 10.63
N VAL A 186 -1.78 -15.32 9.45
CA VAL A 186 -1.22 -14.68 8.25
C VAL A 186 -1.73 -13.26 8.14
N ARG A 187 -0.82 -12.29 8.17
CA ARG A 187 -1.15 -10.87 8.01
C ARG A 187 -1.28 -10.51 6.55
N LEU A 188 -2.44 -9.98 6.17
CA LEU A 188 -2.81 -9.57 4.83
C LEU A 188 -3.13 -8.08 4.81
N ILE A 189 -2.76 -7.42 3.72
CA ILE A 189 -3.09 -6.01 3.47
C ILE A 189 -3.79 -5.87 2.14
N ASP A 190 -4.65 -4.86 2.08
CA ASP A 190 -5.30 -4.44 0.85
C ASP A 190 -5.64 -2.95 0.92
N ASN A 191 -6.03 -2.39 -0.21
CA ASN A 191 -6.50 -1.02 -0.30
C ASN A 191 -7.40 -0.81 -1.51
N ILE A 192 -8.18 0.26 -1.45
CA ILE A 192 -8.92 0.78 -2.58
C ILE A 192 -8.77 2.30 -2.63
N ARG A 193 -8.49 2.84 -3.81
CA ARG A 193 -8.39 4.27 -4.04
C ARG A 193 -9.62 4.75 -4.78
N PHE A 194 -10.15 5.90 -4.40
CA PHE A 194 -11.30 6.52 -5.05
C PHE A 194 -11.21 8.04 -4.98
N LYS A 195 -11.89 8.69 -5.91
CA LYS A 195 -12.07 10.13 -5.90
C LYS A 195 -13.47 10.44 -5.41
N TYR A 196 -13.57 11.47 -4.60
CA TYR A 196 -14.83 11.97 -4.10
C TYR A 196 -14.97 13.45 -4.48
N GLU A 197 -15.99 13.76 -5.25
CA GLU A 197 -16.22 15.13 -5.73
C GLU A 197 -17.13 15.96 -4.80
N GLY A 198 -17.42 15.44 -3.61
CA GLY A 198 -18.34 16.03 -2.63
C GLY A 198 -19.79 15.57 -2.86
N ILE A 199 -20.57 15.57 -1.79
CA ILE A 199 -22.04 15.44 -1.90
C ILE A 199 -22.53 16.72 -2.56
N LYS A 200 -23.25 16.59 -3.70
CA LYS A 200 -24.00 17.69 -4.31
C LYS A 200 -25.17 18.06 -3.45
#